data_7266388dc13783cdd5df7b244ebb130a
#
_entry.id   7266388dc13783cdd5df7b244ebb130a
#
_cell.length_a   1.000
_cell.length_b   1.000
_cell.length_c   1.000
_cell.angle_alpha   90.00
_cell.angle_beta   90.00
_cell.angle_gamma   90.00
#
_symmetry.space_group_name_H-M   'P 1'
#
loop_
_entity.id
_entity.type
_entity.pdbx_description
1 polymer ?
#
loop_
_entity_poly.entity_id
_entity_poly.type
_entity_poly.pdbx_seq_one_letter_code
_entity_poly.pdbx_strand_id
1 'polypeptide(L)'
;MLFRSVDGSPITFLDTPGHEAFANMRSRGANLTDIVVLVVAADDSIMPQTREAIKHAQTAGVPMIVAANKIDKPAANIEKVKKDLSVENVLVEEWGGEVPLVPVSAIKKTGLKDLLETIKLQAEVLELKANPDRPAEGVILEARMEKGRGIVADLLVDKGTLKSGDYIVVGTAFGRVRAMTNDRGQNISEVLPGFPEIGRAHV
;
A
#
# COMPACT_ATOMS: atom_id res chain seq x y z
N MET A 1 -2.40 4.02 -7.44
CA MET A 1 -1.71 4.55 -6.25
C MET A 1 -2.42 5.79 -5.76
N LEU A 2 -2.61 5.94 -4.47
CA LEU A 2 -3.31 7.09 -3.88
C LEU A 2 -2.50 7.65 -2.73
N PHE A 3 -2.31 8.96 -2.74
CA PHE A 3 -1.69 9.69 -1.65
C PHE A 3 -2.76 10.35 -0.78
N ARG A 4 -2.65 10.22 0.52
CA ARG A 4 -3.52 10.87 1.50
C ARG A 4 -2.69 11.48 2.62
N SER A 5 -3.21 12.51 3.24
CA SER A 5 -2.62 13.12 4.44
C SER A 5 -3.61 12.96 5.59
N VAL A 6 -3.11 12.50 6.72
CA VAL A 6 -3.87 12.38 7.98
C VAL A 6 -3.18 13.25 9.00
N ASP A 7 -3.86 14.29 9.47
CA ASP A 7 -3.32 15.27 10.43
C ASP A 7 -1.94 15.84 10.03
N GLY A 8 -1.75 16.07 8.72
CA GLY A 8 -0.49 16.56 8.16
C GLY A 8 0.57 15.48 7.89
N SER A 9 0.35 14.23 8.33
CA SER A 9 1.25 13.11 8.03
C SER A 9 0.86 12.45 6.71
N PRO A 10 1.78 12.27 5.77
CA PRO A 10 1.50 11.63 4.49
C PRO A 10 1.37 10.10 4.65
N ILE A 11 0.40 9.51 3.97
CA ILE A 11 0.24 8.06 3.85
C ILE A 11 0.06 7.73 2.37
N THR A 12 0.87 6.80 1.88
CA THR A 12 0.78 6.28 0.51
C THR A 12 0.06 4.95 0.50
N PHE A 13 -1.02 4.86 -0.27
CA PHE A 13 -1.78 3.62 -0.46
C PHE A 13 -1.44 2.98 -1.80
N LEU A 14 -1.01 1.73 -1.76
CA LEU A 14 -0.89 0.86 -2.92
C LEU A 14 -2.13 -0.03 -2.99
N ASP A 15 -3.05 0.29 -3.89
CA ASP A 15 -4.22 -0.54 -4.13
C ASP A 15 -3.84 -1.73 -5.04
N THR A 16 -4.18 -2.93 -4.60
CA THR A 16 -3.95 -4.17 -5.36
C THR A 16 -5.28 -4.82 -5.70
N PRO A 17 -5.52 -5.19 -6.96
CA PRO A 17 -6.75 -5.88 -7.35
C PRO A 17 -6.93 -7.20 -6.60
N GLY A 18 -8.14 -7.46 -6.10
CA GLY A 18 -8.47 -8.68 -5.35
C GLY A 18 -8.60 -9.94 -6.21
N HIS A 19 -8.55 -9.85 -7.53
CA HIS A 19 -8.79 -10.98 -8.43
C HIS A 19 -7.57 -11.93 -8.49
N GLU A 20 -7.81 -13.25 -8.64
CA GLU A 20 -6.73 -14.27 -8.68
C GLU A 20 -5.65 -13.97 -9.74
N ALA A 21 -6.04 -13.41 -10.88
CA ALA A 21 -5.12 -13.02 -11.95
C ALA A 21 -4.01 -12.05 -11.50
N PHE A 22 -4.14 -11.40 -10.34
CA PHE A 22 -3.22 -10.39 -9.84
C PHE A 22 -2.42 -10.82 -8.60
N ALA A 23 -2.25 -12.13 -8.38
CA ALA A 23 -1.48 -12.69 -7.27
C ALA A 23 -0.05 -12.13 -7.19
N ASN A 24 0.62 -12.01 -8.33
CA ASN A 24 1.97 -11.42 -8.40
C ASN A 24 2.01 -9.94 -7.99
N MET A 25 0.93 -9.18 -8.26
CA MET A 25 0.84 -7.79 -7.83
C MET A 25 0.66 -7.69 -6.32
N ARG A 26 -0.14 -8.59 -5.70
CA ARG A 26 -0.31 -8.65 -4.24
C ARG A 26 0.99 -9.05 -3.55
N SER A 27 1.68 -10.08 -4.04
CA SER A 27 2.98 -10.50 -3.49
C SER A 27 4.03 -9.38 -3.60
N ARG A 28 4.11 -8.72 -4.75
CA ARG A 28 5.01 -7.59 -4.94
C ARG A 28 4.61 -6.40 -4.06
N GLY A 29 3.32 -6.09 -3.96
CA GLY A 29 2.79 -5.05 -3.09
C GLY A 29 3.15 -5.28 -1.63
N ALA A 30 2.93 -6.49 -1.10
CA ALA A 30 3.28 -6.83 0.28
C ALA A 30 4.78 -6.66 0.60
N ASN A 31 5.67 -6.93 -0.37
CA ASN A 31 7.12 -6.73 -0.19
C ASN A 31 7.56 -5.26 -0.28
N LEU A 32 6.67 -4.36 -0.68
CA LEU A 32 6.98 -2.94 -0.91
C LEU A 32 6.27 -2.01 0.08
N THR A 33 5.46 -2.57 0.95
CA THR A 33 4.66 -1.80 1.91
C THR A 33 5.15 -2.06 3.33
N ASP A 34 5.03 -1.04 4.18
CA ASP A 34 5.36 -1.13 5.59
C ASP A 34 4.22 -1.76 6.40
N ILE A 35 2.99 -1.62 5.93
CA ILE A 35 1.78 -2.13 6.60
C ILE A 35 0.81 -2.63 5.53
N VAL A 36 0.19 -3.78 5.77
CA VAL A 36 -0.90 -4.32 4.94
C VAL A 36 -2.24 -4.03 5.58
N VAL A 37 -3.16 -3.41 4.86
CA VAL A 37 -4.56 -3.29 5.27
C VAL A 37 -5.39 -4.35 4.56
N LEU A 38 -5.78 -5.39 5.30
CA LEU A 38 -6.61 -6.47 4.79
C LEU A 38 -8.09 -6.10 4.90
N VAL A 39 -8.75 -5.90 3.78
CA VAL A 39 -10.19 -5.55 3.77
C VAL A 39 -11.02 -6.83 3.68
N VAL A 40 -11.83 -7.08 4.71
CA VAL A 40 -12.73 -8.25 4.80
C VAL A 40 -14.17 -7.77 4.89
N ALA A 41 -15.07 -8.37 4.12
CA ALA A 41 -16.48 -8.04 4.20
C ALA A 41 -17.13 -8.71 5.43
N ALA A 42 -17.71 -7.92 6.32
CA ALA A 42 -18.34 -8.41 7.56
C ALA A 42 -19.65 -9.21 7.32
N ASP A 43 -20.25 -9.08 6.14
CA ASP A 43 -21.43 -9.81 5.71
C ASP A 43 -21.12 -11.14 5.00
N ASP A 44 -19.82 -11.42 4.80
CA ASP A 44 -19.35 -12.56 4.02
C ASP A 44 -18.38 -13.42 4.84
N SER A 45 -17.77 -14.40 4.24
CA SER A 45 -16.72 -15.22 4.83
C SER A 45 -15.37 -14.85 4.26
N ILE A 46 -14.28 -15.38 4.84
CA ILE A 46 -12.94 -15.25 4.24
C ILE A 46 -12.89 -16.00 2.92
N MET A 47 -12.81 -15.24 1.85
CA MET A 47 -12.75 -15.75 0.48
C MET A 47 -11.35 -16.28 0.14
N PRO A 48 -11.20 -17.11 -0.90
CA PRO A 48 -9.88 -17.63 -1.32
C PRO A 48 -8.84 -16.51 -1.56
N GLN A 49 -9.24 -15.40 -2.16
CA GLN A 49 -8.37 -14.24 -2.40
C GLN A 49 -7.89 -13.59 -1.10
N THR A 50 -8.75 -13.58 -0.08
CA THR A 50 -8.40 -13.07 1.26
C THR A 50 -7.34 -13.95 1.92
N ARG A 51 -7.49 -15.28 1.82
CA ARG A 51 -6.49 -16.24 2.31
C ARG A 51 -5.14 -16.07 1.64
N GLU A 52 -5.16 -15.86 0.33
CA GLU A 52 -3.95 -15.60 -0.45
C GLU A 52 -3.27 -14.30 -0.01
N ALA A 53 -4.03 -13.22 0.21
CA ALA A 53 -3.52 -11.95 0.70
C ALA A 53 -2.90 -12.09 2.11
N ILE A 54 -3.55 -12.82 3.01
CA ILE A 54 -3.01 -13.15 4.35
C ILE A 54 -1.68 -13.86 4.22
N LYS A 55 -1.60 -14.90 3.38
CA LYS A 55 -0.38 -15.67 3.17
C LYS A 55 0.76 -14.82 2.60
N HIS A 56 0.46 -13.91 1.68
CA HIS A 56 1.46 -12.99 1.14
C HIS A 56 1.99 -12.03 2.21
N ALA A 57 1.12 -11.43 3.02
CA ALA A 57 1.52 -10.54 4.11
C ALA A 57 2.38 -11.28 5.16
N GLN A 58 1.95 -12.48 5.57
CA GLN A 58 2.71 -13.32 6.51
C GLN A 58 4.07 -13.74 5.95
N THR A 59 4.14 -14.11 4.67
CA THR A 59 5.40 -14.50 4.01
C THR A 59 6.36 -13.32 3.90
N ALA A 60 5.84 -12.13 3.66
CA ALA A 60 6.62 -10.90 3.60
C ALA A 60 7.04 -10.40 5.00
N GLY A 61 6.46 -10.92 6.08
CA GLY A 61 6.72 -10.47 7.45
C GLY A 61 6.24 -9.06 7.74
N VAL A 62 5.23 -8.58 6.98
CA VAL A 62 4.71 -7.22 7.09
C VAL A 62 3.53 -7.19 8.07
N PRO A 63 3.49 -6.25 9.02
CA PRO A 63 2.37 -6.06 9.93
C PRO A 63 1.05 -5.88 9.19
N MET A 64 -0.02 -6.44 9.76
CA MET A 64 -1.34 -6.44 9.15
C MET A 64 -2.35 -5.71 10.04
N ILE A 65 -3.22 -4.93 9.43
CA ILE A 65 -4.42 -4.35 10.05
C ILE A 65 -5.62 -4.91 9.30
N VAL A 66 -6.65 -5.37 10.01
CA VAL A 66 -7.90 -5.85 9.39
C VAL A 66 -8.94 -4.75 9.39
N ALA A 67 -9.43 -4.38 8.22
CA ALA A 67 -10.59 -3.51 8.04
C ALA A 67 -11.84 -4.37 7.78
N ALA A 68 -12.66 -4.61 8.80
CA ALA A 68 -13.92 -5.32 8.66
C ALA A 68 -14.98 -4.39 8.03
N ASN A 69 -15.13 -4.47 6.71
CA ASN A 69 -15.99 -3.56 5.94
C ASN A 69 -17.44 -4.07 5.83
N LYS A 70 -18.33 -3.18 5.41
CA LYS A 70 -19.77 -3.41 5.23
C LYS A 70 -20.53 -3.66 6.55
N ILE A 71 -20.08 -3.05 7.66
CA ILE A 71 -20.77 -3.17 8.95
C ILE A 71 -22.18 -2.57 8.96
N ASP A 72 -22.51 -1.80 7.94
CA ASP A 72 -23.83 -1.21 7.72
C ASP A 72 -24.88 -2.23 7.25
N LYS A 73 -24.48 -3.42 6.83
CA LYS A 73 -25.39 -4.46 6.37
C LYS A 73 -25.99 -5.25 7.53
N PRO A 74 -27.28 -5.66 7.45
CA PRO A 74 -27.93 -6.46 8.50
C PRO A 74 -27.26 -7.81 8.75
N ALA A 75 -26.62 -8.39 7.74
CA ALA A 75 -25.90 -9.66 7.83
C ALA A 75 -24.46 -9.54 8.36
N ALA A 76 -24.00 -8.32 8.70
CA ALA A 76 -22.66 -8.10 9.19
C ALA A 76 -22.45 -8.80 10.54
N ASN A 77 -21.36 -9.58 10.64
CA ASN A 77 -21.02 -10.33 11.85
C ASN A 77 -19.51 -10.30 12.08
N ILE A 78 -19.06 -9.37 12.91
CA ILE A 78 -17.63 -9.17 13.22
C ILE A 78 -17.04 -10.36 13.97
N GLU A 79 -17.80 -10.98 14.88
CA GLU A 79 -17.33 -12.16 15.63
C GLU A 79 -17.07 -13.35 14.70
N LYS A 80 -17.87 -13.52 13.65
CA LYS A 80 -17.61 -14.51 12.61
C LYS A 80 -16.31 -14.21 11.88
N VAL A 81 -16.07 -12.94 11.50
CA VAL A 81 -14.82 -12.52 10.84
C VAL A 81 -13.61 -12.82 11.72
N LYS A 82 -13.64 -12.49 13.01
CA LYS A 82 -12.56 -12.80 13.97
C LYS A 82 -12.28 -14.30 14.04
N LYS A 83 -13.33 -15.12 14.10
CA LYS A 83 -13.22 -16.58 14.13
C LYS A 83 -12.61 -17.11 12.85
N ASP A 84 -13.06 -16.64 11.69
CA ASP A 84 -12.55 -17.08 10.39
C ASP A 84 -11.07 -16.67 10.21
N LEU A 85 -10.68 -15.47 10.69
CA LEU A 85 -9.30 -15.02 10.72
C LEU A 85 -8.40 -15.90 11.61
N SER A 86 -8.91 -16.32 12.77
CA SER A 86 -8.13 -17.19 13.68
C SER A 86 -7.83 -18.56 13.05
N VAL A 87 -8.70 -19.08 12.19
CA VAL A 87 -8.46 -20.32 11.41
C VAL A 87 -7.29 -20.14 10.43
N GLU A 88 -7.09 -18.93 9.93
CA GLU A 88 -5.98 -18.59 9.03
C GLU A 88 -4.73 -18.10 9.80
N ASN A 89 -4.63 -18.39 11.11
CA ASN A 89 -3.55 -17.94 12.00
C ASN A 89 -3.38 -16.42 12.08
N VAL A 90 -4.46 -15.66 11.91
CA VAL A 90 -4.52 -14.22 12.14
C VAL A 90 -5.31 -13.98 13.42
N LEU A 91 -4.58 -13.76 14.53
CA LEU A 91 -5.20 -13.53 15.83
C LEU A 91 -5.33 -12.02 16.09
N VAL A 92 -6.56 -11.58 16.32
CA VAL A 92 -6.85 -10.17 16.59
C VAL A 92 -6.49 -9.78 18.01
N GLU A 93 -6.18 -8.48 18.24
CA GLU A 93 -5.77 -7.94 19.56
C GLU A 93 -6.78 -8.25 20.66
N GLU A 94 -8.09 -8.16 20.41
CA GLU A 94 -9.13 -8.47 21.38
C GLU A 94 -9.08 -9.92 21.89
N TRP A 95 -8.47 -10.84 21.12
CA TRP A 95 -8.28 -12.24 21.51
C TRP A 95 -6.84 -12.55 21.93
N GLY A 96 -6.06 -11.49 22.24
CA GLY A 96 -4.68 -11.62 22.71
C GLY A 96 -3.64 -11.77 21.61
N GLY A 97 -4.00 -11.46 20.35
CA GLY A 97 -3.08 -11.40 19.22
C GLY A 97 -2.44 -10.03 19.02
N GLU A 98 -1.85 -9.84 17.86
CA GLU A 98 -1.12 -8.63 17.48
C GLU A 98 -1.78 -7.85 16.33
N VAL A 99 -2.90 -8.35 15.80
CA VAL A 99 -3.53 -7.78 14.61
C VAL A 99 -4.70 -6.89 15.00
N PRO A 100 -4.62 -5.57 14.79
CA PRO A 100 -5.74 -4.67 15.01
C PRO A 100 -6.88 -4.99 14.02
N LEU A 101 -8.12 -4.99 14.53
CA LEU A 101 -9.31 -5.12 13.69
C LEU A 101 -10.18 -3.88 13.87
N VAL A 102 -10.44 -3.16 12.76
CA VAL A 102 -11.23 -1.94 12.74
C VAL A 102 -12.50 -2.15 11.95
N PRO A 103 -13.69 -2.03 12.59
CA PRO A 103 -14.96 -2.08 11.90
C PRO A 103 -15.20 -0.82 11.06
N VAL A 104 -15.50 -0.99 9.75
CA VAL A 104 -15.69 0.13 8.83
C VAL A 104 -16.91 -0.05 7.94
N SER A 105 -17.47 1.06 7.48
CA SER A 105 -18.38 1.11 6.34
C SER A 105 -17.89 2.12 5.33
N ALA A 106 -17.38 1.64 4.20
CA ALA A 106 -16.93 2.51 3.12
C ALA A 106 -18.07 3.37 2.54
N ILE A 107 -19.29 2.81 2.47
CA ILE A 107 -20.47 3.50 1.95
C ILE A 107 -20.93 4.60 2.91
N LYS A 108 -21.02 4.30 4.19
CA LYS A 108 -21.45 5.27 5.23
C LYS A 108 -20.29 6.12 5.75
N LYS A 109 -19.07 5.83 5.32
CA LYS A 109 -17.82 6.49 5.78
C LYS A 109 -17.62 6.41 7.31
N THR A 110 -18.17 5.37 7.95
CA THR A 110 -18.03 5.12 9.39
C THR A 110 -16.75 4.33 9.65
N GLY A 111 -16.02 4.61 10.76
CA GLY A 111 -14.80 3.90 11.16
C GLY A 111 -13.57 4.19 10.30
N LEU A 112 -13.68 5.03 9.24
CA LEU A 112 -12.53 5.34 8.39
C LEU A 112 -11.49 6.18 9.11
N LYS A 113 -11.92 7.06 10.03
CA LYS A 113 -11.01 7.86 10.84
C LYS A 113 -10.21 6.95 11.78
N ASP A 114 -10.91 6.04 12.45
CA ASP A 114 -10.29 5.08 13.37
C ASP A 114 -9.28 4.18 12.64
N LEU A 115 -9.61 3.74 11.41
CA LEU A 115 -8.68 2.99 10.57
C LEU A 115 -7.41 3.78 10.25
N LEU A 116 -7.54 5.05 9.89
CA LEU A 116 -6.39 5.91 9.59
C LEU A 116 -5.55 6.19 10.84
N GLU A 117 -6.18 6.38 12.00
CA GLU A 117 -5.49 6.52 13.28
C GLU A 117 -4.76 5.24 13.67
N THR A 118 -5.38 4.07 13.45
CA THR A 118 -4.73 2.76 13.68
C THR A 118 -3.51 2.58 12.79
N ILE A 119 -3.60 2.93 11.49
CA ILE A 119 -2.46 2.87 10.56
C ILE A 119 -1.32 3.78 11.05
N LYS A 120 -1.66 5.00 11.48
CA LYS A 120 -0.67 5.96 11.98
C LYS A 120 0.01 5.45 13.24
N LEU A 121 -0.76 4.93 14.20
CA LEU A 121 -0.22 4.36 15.43
C LEU A 121 0.72 3.19 15.15
N GLN A 122 0.32 2.28 14.25
CA GLN A 122 1.16 1.17 13.83
C GLN A 122 2.47 1.65 13.17
N ALA A 123 2.41 2.67 12.33
CA ALA A 123 3.59 3.26 11.70
C ALA A 123 4.54 3.91 12.73
N GLU A 124 4.00 4.54 13.78
CA GLU A 124 4.79 5.09 14.88
C GLU A 124 5.49 3.98 15.67
N VAL A 125 4.79 2.88 15.97
CA VAL A 125 5.36 1.70 16.67
C VAL A 125 6.50 1.07 15.87
N LEU A 126 6.36 1.03 14.53
CA LEU A 126 7.39 0.51 13.62
C LEU A 126 8.59 1.46 13.45
N GLU A 127 8.51 2.68 13.99
CA GLU A 127 9.55 3.71 13.85
C GLU A 127 10.02 3.91 12.39
N LEU A 128 9.09 3.94 11.44
CA LEU A 128 9.39 4.07 10.03
C LEU A 128 10.17 5.35 9.75
N LYS A 129 11.38 5.22 9.23
CA LYS A 129 12.30 6.32 8.94
C LYS A 129 12.98 6.09 7.60
N ALA A 130 13.11 7.14 6.81
CA ALA A 130 13.90 7.12 5.59
C ALA A 130 14.86 8.31 5.56
N ASN A 131 16.06 8.10 5.02
CA ASN A 131 17.03 9.18 4.85
C ASN A 131 16.85 9.81 3.46
N PRO A 132 16.41 11.07 3.34
CA PRO A 132 16.28 11.76 2.06
C PRO A 132 17.63 12.24 1.49
N ASP A 133 18.66 12.42 2.33
CA ASP A 133 19.94 13.00 1.95
C ASP A 133 20.94 11.96 1.39
N ARG A 134 20.47 11.19 0.39
CA ARG A 134 21.28 10.20 -0.33
C ARG A 134 20.73 10.01 -1.75
N PRO A 135 21.48 9.34 -2.66
CA PRO A 135 20.94 8.91 -3.96
C PRO A 135 19.66 8.10 -3.80
N ALA A 136 18.71 8.33 -4.70
CA ALA A 136 17.42 7.65 -4.65
C ALA A 136 17.56 6.15 -4.87
N GLU A 137 16.90 5.38 -4.03
CA GLU A 137 16.63 3.95 -4.20
C GLU A 137 15.11 3.77 -4.15
N GLY A 138 14.59 2.89 -5.01
CA GLY A 138 13.16 2.67 -5.06
C GLY A 138 12.78 1.53 -6.01
N VAL A 139 11.50 1.36 -6.23
CA VAL A 139 10.95 0.27 -7.03
C VAL A 139 10.09 0.80 -8.15
N ILE A 140 10.25 0.22 -9.34
CA ILE A 140 9.32 0.41 -10.45
C ILE A 140 8.11 -0.51 -10.24
N LEU A 141 6.96 0.09 -10.10
CA LEU A 141 5.70 -0.65 -9.93
C LEU A 141 5.16 -1.09 -11.28
N GLU A 142 5.15 -0.19 -12.24
CA GLU A 142 4.69 -0.41 -13.60
C GLU A 142 5.53 0.42 -14.58
N ALA A 143 5.76 -0.11 -15.78
CA ALA A 143 6.39 0.63 -16.87
C ALA A 143 5.60 0.40 -18.16
N ARG A 144 5.33 1.48 -18.90
CA ARG A 144 4.58 1.44 -20.15
C ARG A 144 5.13 2.40 -21.19
N MET A 145 4.90 2.06 -22.44
CA MET A 145 5.21 2.96 -23.55
C MET A 145 4.01 3.87 -23.84
N GLU A 146 4.17 5.17 -23.70
CA GLU A 146 3.15 6.15 -24.04
C GLU A 146 3.48 6.85 -25.38
N LYS A 147 2.49 6.92 -26.29
CA LYS A 147 2.66 7.59 -27.58
C LYS A 147 2.98 9.08 -27.38
N GLY A 148 4.09 9.52 -27.94
CA GLY A 148 4.57 10.90 -27.83
C GLY A 148 5.28 11.26 -26.52
N ARG A 149 5.33 10.32 -25.57
CA ARG A 149 5.99 10.53 -24.26
C ARG A 149 7.16 9.58 -23.99
N GLY A 150 7.24 8.48 -24.76
CA GLY A 150 8.25 7.45 -24.58
C GLY A 150 7.92 6.51 -23.42
N ILE A 151 8.95 6.00 -22.75
CA ILE A 151 8.79 5.12 -21.58
C ILE A 151 8.39 5.97 -20.37
N VAL A 152 7.28 5.59 -19.77
CA VAL A 152 6.75 6.15 -18.52
C VAL A 152 6.74 5.04 -17.49
N ALA A 153 7.26 5.30 -16.31
CA ALA A 153 7.30 4.35 -15.22
C ALA A 153 6.67 4.95 -13.95
N ASP A 154 5.83 4.16 -13.32
CA ASP A 154 5.30 4.46 -11.99
C ASP A 154 6.31 3.90 -10.98
N LEU A 155 6.83 4.77 -10.13
CA LEU A 155 7.88 4.42 -9.17
C LEU A 155 7.47 4.81 -7.74
N LEU A 156 7.99 4.06 -6.79
CA LEU A 156 7.96 4.39 -5.38
C LEU A 156 9.41 4.56 -4.91
N VAL A 157 9.74 5.73 -4.38
CA VAL A 157 11.04 5.99 -3.77
C VAL A 157 11.02 5.48 -2.34
N ASP A 158 11.91 4.56 -2.02
CA ASP A 158 12.07 3.98 -0.67
C ASP A 158 13.06 4.79 0.17
N LYS A 159 14.17 5.22 -0.44
CA LYS A 159 15.24 6.00 0.21
C LYS A 159 15.80 7.05 -0.73
N GLY A 160 16.38 8.09 -0.15
CA GLY A 160 17.00 9.16 -0.89
C GLY A 160 16.01 10.08 -1.59
N THR A 161 16.49 11.01 -2.37
CA THR A 161 15.68 11.97 -3.14
C THR A 161 15.96 11.79 -4.61
N LEU A 162 14.91 11.53 -5.40
CA LEU A 162 15.00 11.48 -6.86
C LEU A 162 14.69 12.87 -7.43
N LYS A 163 15.55 13.37 -8.32
CA LYS A 163 15.38 14.67 -8.96
C LYS A 163 15.22 14.56 -10.47
N SER A 164 14.49 15.50 -11.03
CA SER A 164 14.44 15.64 -12.48
C SER A 164 15.84 15.93 -13.03
N GLY A 165 16.25 15.14 -14.01
CA GLY A 165 17.60 15.19 -14.57
C GLY A 165 18.56 14.13 -14.06
N ASP A 166 18.22 13.42 -12.99
CA ASP A 166 19.05 12.33 -12.45
C ASP A 166 19.16 11.16 -13.43
N TYR A 167 20.26 10.44 -13.33
CA TYR A 167 20.44 9.16 -14.00
C TYR A 167 19.98 8.04 -13.09
N ILE A 168 19.19 7.11 -13.65
CA ILE A 168 18.71 5.93 -12.95
C ILE A 168 19.16 4.66 -13.63
N VAL A 169 19.36 3.61 -12.83
CA VAL A 169 19.63 2.25 -13.29
C VAL A 169 18.48 1.36 -12.83
N VAL A 170 17.89 0.62 -13.75
CA VAL A 170 16.75 -0.27 -13.48
C VAL A 170 17.08 -1.64 -14.09
N GLY A 171 17.50 -2.59 -13.25
CA GLY A 171 18.00 -3.87 -13.71
C GLY A 171 19.23 -3.69 -14.60
N THR A 172 19.12 -4.06 -15.88
CA THR A 172 20.17 -3.90 -16.89
C THR A 172 20.04 -2.63 -17.75
N ALA A 173 18.96 -1.88 -17.56
CA ALA A 173 18.72 -0.64 -18.29
C ALA A 173 19.18 0.57 -17.48
N PHE A 174 19.56 1.63 -18.18
CA PHE A 174 19.85 2.92 -17.55
C PHE A 174 19.20 4.03 -18.36
N GLY A 175 18.90 5.14 -17.72
CA GLY A 175 18.29 6.26 -18.39
C GLY A 175 18.32 7.53 -17.56
N ARG A 176 17.85 8.63 -18.15
CA ARG A 176 17.74 9.91 -17.46
C ARG A 176 16.29 10.26 -17.20
N VAL A 177 16.00 10.65 -15.97
CA VAL A 177 14.68 11.15 -15.59
C VAL A 177 14.46 12.52 -16.24
N ARG A 178 13.55 12.63 -17.20
CA ARG A 178 13.29 13.91 -17.89
C ARG A 178 12.23 14.74 -17.19
N ALA A 179 11.19 14.10 -16.70
CA ALA A 179 10.11 14.76 -16.01
C ALA A 179 9.47 13.80 -15.01
N MET A 180 8.93 14.34 -13.94
CA MET A 180 8.16 13.61 -12.94
C MET A 180 6.82 14.31 -12.73
N THR A 181 5.79 13.52 -12.44
CA THR A 181 4.46 14.04 -12.12
C THR A 181 3.94 13.33 -10.87
N ASN A 182 3.23 14.04 -10.03
CA ASN A 182 2.55 13.45 -8.90
C ASN A 182 1.27 12.70 -9.30
N ASP A 183 0.61 12.09 -8.32
CA ASP A 183 -0.68 11.37 -8.49
C ASP A 183 -1.80 12.24 -9.10
N ARG A 184 -1.65 13.57 -9.04
CA ARG A 184 -2.58 14.55 -9.63
C ARG A 184 -2.18 15.00 -11.03
N GLY A 185 -1.10 14.44 -11.59
CA GLY A 185 -0.57 14.81 -12.91
C GLY A 185 0.17 16.16 -12.95
N GLN A 186 0.51 16.73 -11.81
CA GLN A 186 1.27 17.98 -11.74
C GLN A 186 2.77 17.69 -11.86
N ASN A 187 3.49 18.51 -12.63
CA ASN A 187 4.94 18.38 -12.73
C ASN A 187 5.61 18.72 -11.41
N ILE A 188 6.59 17.90 -11.03
CA ILE A 188 7.40 18.05 -9.83
C ILE A 188 8.88 17.97 -10.19
N SER A 189 9.73 18.61 -9.40
CA SER A 189 11.18 18.62 -9.61
C SER A 189 11.92 17.55 -8.82
N GLU A 190 11.36 17.10 -7.70
CA GLU A 190 11.96 16.12 -6.81
C GLU A 190 10.89 15.24 -6.13
N VAL A 191 11.29 14.05 -5.73
CA VAL A 191 10.49 13.04 -5.02
C VAL A 191 11.23 12.59 -3.79
N LEU A 192 10.57 12.66 -2.65
CA LEU A 192 11.05 12.19 -1.35
C LEU A 192 10.64 10.74 -1.10
N PRO A 193 11.26 10.05 -0.13
CA PRO A 193 10.85 8.69 0.25
C PRO A 193 9.39 8.59 0.66
N GLY A 194 8.74 7.48 0.29
CA GLY A 194 7.35 7.19 0.61
C GLY A 194 6.31 7.91 -0.27
N PHE A 195 6.73 8.81 -1.17
CA PHE A 195 5.82 9.46 -2.10
C PHE A 195 5.68 8.66 -3.40
N PRO A 196 4.44 8.40 -3.85
CA PRO A 196 4.20 7.72 -5.11
C PRO A 196 4.29 8.71 -6.27
N GLU A 197 5.15 8.42 -7.23
CA GLU A 197 5.37 9.34 -8.34
C GLU A 197 5.42 8.62 -9.68
N ILE A 198 5.01 9.32 -10.71
CA ILE A 198 5.11 8.86 -12.09
C ILE A 198 6.32 9.52 -12.72
N GLY A 199 7.40 8.77 -12.83
CA GLY A 199 8.63 9.21 -13.48
C GLY A 199 8.58 8.97 -15.00
N ARG A 200 8.97 9.96 -15.78
CA ARG A 200 9.25 9.78 -17.20
C ARG A 200 10.74 9.63 -17.38
N ALA A 201 11.20 8.40 -17.45
CA ALA A 201 12.58 8.11 -17.83
C ALA A 201 12.63 7.93 -19.36
N HIS A 202 13.54 8.62 -20.01
CA HIS A 202 13.97 8.24 -21.35
C HIS A 202 15.18 7.29 -21.20
N VAL A 203 14.95 6.06 -21.60
CA VAL A 203 15.99 5.08 -21.82
C VAL A 203 16.43 5.14 -23.28
#